data_d20557509c37e96688457f3093af4dda
#
_entry.id   d20557509c37e96688457f3093af4dda
#
_cell.length_a   1.000
_cell.length_b   1.000
_cell.length_c   1.000
_cell.angle_alpha   90.00
_cell.angle_beta   90.00
_cell.angle_gamma   90.00
#
_symmetry.space_group_name_H-M   'P 1'
#
loop_
_entity.id
_entity.type
_entity.pdbx_description
1 polymer ?
#
loop_
_entity_poly.entity_id
_entity_poly.type
_entity_poly.pdbx_seq_one_letter_code
_entity_poly.pdbx_strand_id
1 'polypeptide(L)'
;SEILQSGFQVNIHAIGDGGNREALHFFRDNFKKYPELQNLRHRIEHAQVVHPDDFKLYDELDIIAAVQPPFVAEDKIWTVDRIGQERAKGAYAWRTFRRNNVPLAFGSDLMGYSWDIFYGLHSAITRKSKDLEAGDGWFPDEKLTSEEALRGYTTGAAYAAFLEEKTGTLEKGKWADITVVDMDVLNIGAK
;
A
#
# COMPACT_ATOMS: atom_id res chain seq x y z
N SER A 1 -6.49 -21.32 9.77
CA SER A 1 -7.88 -21.66 9.69
C SER A 1 -8.24 -22.31 8.36
N GLU A 2 -9.46 -22.79 8.24
CA GLU A 2 -9.94 -23.57 7.08
C GLU A 2 -9.75 -22.83 5.74
N ILE A 3 -10.02 -21.54 5.67
CA ILE A 3 -9.87 -20.75 4.43
C ILE A 3 -8.42 -20.76 3.94
N LEU A 4 -7.45 -20.51 4.82
CA LEU A 4 -6.03 -20.61 4.45
C LEU A 4 -5.68 -22.01 3.93
N GLN A 5 -6.11 -23.04 4.64
CA GLN A 5 -5.83 -24.44 4.27
C GLN A 5 -6.50 -24.86 2.95
N SER A 6 -7.53 -24.13 2.51
CA SER A 6 -8.17 -24.37 1.21
C SER A 6 -7.38 -23.76 0.03
N GLY A 7 -6.22 -23.16 0.26
CA GLY A 7 -5.35 -22.62 -0.78
C GLY A 7 -5.79 -21.27 -1.35
N PHE A 8 -6.69 -20.55 -0.68
CA PHE A 8 -7.09 -19.20 -1.08
C PHE A 8 -6.11 -18.15 -0.57
N GLN A 9 -5.88 -17.12 -1.37
CA GLN A 9 -5.31 -15.87 -0.88
C GLN A 9 -6.28 -15.26 0.13
N VAL A 10 -5.78 -14.90 1.30
CA VAL A 10 -6.58 -14.24 2.35
C VAL A 10 -6.21 -12.76 2.43
N ASN A 11 -7.23 -11.91 2.38
CA ASN A 11 -7.11 -10.47 2.48
C ASN A 11 -7.82 -10.02 3.75
N ILE A 12 -7.08 -9.39 4.68
CA ILE A 12 -7.60 -8.96 5.96
C ILE A 12 -7.63 -7.43 6.00
N HIS A 13 -8.81 -6.86 6.24
CA HIS A 13 -8.96 -5.44 6.51
C HIS A 13 -8.37 -5.08 7.86
N ALA A 14 -7.39 -4.15 7.91
CA ALA A 14 -6.84 -3.65 9.16
C ALA A 14 -6.34 -2.20 9.03
N ILE A 15 -7.00 -1.28 9.72
CA ILE A 15 -6.67 0.15 9.75
C ILE A 15 -5.72 0.48 10.89
N GLY A 16 -6.08 0.16 12.13
CA GLY A 16 -5.31 0.49 13.32
C GLY A 16 -4.13 -0.45 13.57
N ASP A 17 -3.16 0.03 14.35
CA ASP A 17 -1.96 -0.71 14.72
C ASP A 17 -2.26 -2.03 15.47
N GLY A 18 -3.26 -2.03 16.34
CA GLY A 18 -3.73 -3.26 16.99
C GLY A 18 -4.28 -4.26 15.97
N GLY A 19 -5.14 -3.81 15.05
CA GLY A 19 -5.71 -4.67 13.99
C GLY A 19 -4.64 -5.24 13.05
N ASN A 20 -3.66 -4.42 12.65
CA ASN A 20 -2.52 -4.87 11.84
C ASN A 20 -1.70 -5.94 12.58
N ARG A 21 -1.39 -5.72 13.86
CA ARG A 21 -0.67 -6.68 14.70
C ARG A 21 -1.40 -8.01 14.82
N GLU A 22 -2.70 -7.99 15.11
CA GLU A 22 -3.53 -9.19 15.20
C GLU A 22 -3.59 -9.96 13.88
N ALA A 23 -3.71 -9.26 12.75
CA ALA A 23 -3.67 -9.87 11.42
C ALA A 23 -2.33 -10.55 11.14
N LEU A 24 -1.21 -9.87 11.46
CA LEU A 24 0.14 -10.44 11.30
C LEU A 24 0.35 -11.65 12.22
N HIS A 25 -0.09 -11.60 13.46
CA HIS A 25 -0.02 -12.73 14.39
C HIS A 25 -0.86 -13.91 13.91
N PHE A 26 -2.04 -13.65 13.34
CA PHE A 26 -2.87 -14.67 12.72
C PHE A 26 -2.11 -15.38 11.59
N PHE A 27 -1.49 -14.65 10.67
CA PHE A 27 -0.69 -15.24 9.59
C PHE A 27 0.52 -16.01 10.15
N ARG A 28 1.31 -15.40 11.03
CA ARG A 28 2.47 -16.01 11.66
C ARG A 28 2.15 -17.36 12.32
N ASP A 29 1.08 -17.40 13.11
CA ASP A 29 0.72 -18.58 13.88
C ASP A 29 0.16 -19.71 12.99
N ASN A 30 -0.45 -19.36 11.86
CA ASN A 30 -0.85 -20.34 10.85
C ASN A 30 0.36 -20.83 10.01
N PHE A 31 1.27 -19.96 9.58
CA PHE A 31 2.44 -20.35 8.79
C PHE A 31 3.45 -21.20 9.59
N LYS A 32 3.50 -21.04 10.92
CA LYS A 32 4.25 -21.97 11.79
C LYS A 32 3.73 -23.41 11.71
N LYS A 33 2.45 -23.59 11.50
CA LYS A 33 1.81 -24.91 11.40
C LYS A 33 1.79 -25.45 9.95
N TYR A 34 1.68 -24.55 8.99
CA TYR A 34 1.48 -24.80 7.57
C TYR A 34 2.34 -23.85 6.74
N PRO A 35 3.68 -24.07 6.68
CA PRO A 35 4.60 -23.15 6.01
C PRO A 35 4.31 -22.93 4.52
N GLU A 36 3.74 -23.92 3.86
CA GLU A 36 3.37 -23.87 2.44
C GLU A 36 2.33 -22.79 2.13
N LEU A 37 1.55 -22.34 3.13
CA LEU A 37 0.52 -21.33 2.96
C LEU A 37 1.09 -19.92 2.83
N GLN A 38 2.34 -19.68 3.24
CA GLN A 38 2.98 -18.35 3.15
C GLN A 38 3.07 -17.85 1.69
N ASN A 39 3.24 -18.76 0.72
CA ASN A 39 3.45 -18.43 -0.69
C ASN A 39 2.18 -17.97 -1.44
N LEU A 40 1.07 -17.75 -0.75
CA LEU A 40 -0.21 -17.37 -1.35
C LEU A 40 -0.43 -15.86 -1.47
N ARG A 41 0.62 -15.05 -1.25
CA ARG A 41 0.59 -13.58 -1.41
C ARG A 41 -0.54 -12.93 -0.63
N HIS A 42 -0.70 -13.31 0.63
CA HIS A 42 -1.73 -12.74 1.50
C HIS A 42 -1.54 -11.25 1.67
N ARG A 43 -2.64 -10.53 1.91
CA ARG A 43 -2.61 -9.07 2.02
C ARG A 43 -3.27 -8.60 3.31
N ILE A 44 -2.81 -7.44 3.76
CA ILE A 44 -3.56 -6.61 4.69
C ILE A 44 -4.03 -5.38 3.91
N GLU A 45 -5.36 -5.24 3.82
CA GLU A 45 -6.00 -4.09 3.19
C GLU A 45 -5.97 -2.91 4.14
N HIS A 46 -5.67 -1.74 3.63
CA HIS A 46 -5.35 -0.47 4.26
C HIS A 46 -3.95 -0.44 4.87
N ALA A 47 -3.58 -1.34 5.78
CA ALA A 47 -2.28 -1.29 6.47
C ALA A 47 -1.94 0.15 6.91
N GLN A 48 -2.96 0.86 7.44
CA GLN A 48 -2.99 2.32 7.48
C GLN A 48 -2.16 2.90 8.61
N VAL A 49 -2.28 2.31 9.81
CA VAL A 49 -1.44 2.66 10.98
C VAL A 49 -0.75 1.38 11.43
N VAL A 50 0.57 1.36 11.41
CA VAL A 50 1.37 0.19 11.76
C VAL A 50 2.36 0.55 12.87
N HIS A 51 2.44 -0.30 13.89
CA HIS A 51 3.42 -0.11 14.95
C HIS A 51 4.84 -0.31 14.40
N PRO A 52 5.84 0.48 14.81
CA PRO A 52 7.21 0.39 14.28
C PRO A 52 7.82 -1.02 14.29
N ASP A 53 7.53 -1.80 15.32
CA ASP A 53 8.06 -3.17 15.46
C ASP A 53 7.43 -4.18 14.48
N ASP A 54 6.27 -3.84 13.89
CA ASP A 54 5.50 -4.76 13.06
C ASP A 54 5.88 -4.68 11.56
N PHE A 55 6.57 -3.63 11.11
CA PHE A 55 6.99 -3.51 9.70
C PHE A 55 7.85 -4.68 9.22
N LYS A 56 8.78 -5.15 10.07
CA LYS A 56 9.61 -6.31 9.76
C LYS A 56 8.80 -7.60 9.64
N LEU A 57 7.74 -7.72 10.42
CA LEU A 57 6.90 -8.90 10.39
C LEU A 57 6.12 -9.04 9.08
N TYR A 58 5.77 -7.91 8.42
CA TYR A 58 5.24 -7.93 7.06
C TYR A 58 6.20 -8.61 6.06
N ASP A 59 7.49 -8.24 6.08
CA ASP A 59 8.54 -8.82 5.23
C ASP A 59 8.78 -10.30 5.57
N GLU A 60 8.95 -10.63 6.86
CA GLU A 60 9.19 -12.00 7.32
C GLU A 60 8.07 -12.98 6.95
N LEU A 61 6.83 -12.48 6.83
CA LEU A 61 5.65 -13.27 6.49
C LEU A 61 5.23 -13.15 5.03
N ASP A 62 5.97 -12.41 4.19
CA ASP A 62 5.62 -12.12 2.79
C ASP A 62 4.20 -11.52 2.63
N ILE A 63 3.79 -10.67 3.57
CA ILE A 63 2.47 -10.02 3.53
C ILE A 63 2.54 -8.75 2.71
N ILE A 64 1.64 -8.64 1.73
CA ILE A 64 1.50 -7.43 0.90
C ILE A 64 0.70 -6.38 1.67
N ALA A 65 1.20 -5.14 1.68
CA ALA A 65 0.42 -4.00 2.14
C ALA A 65 -0.39 -3.43 0.96
N ALA A 66 -1.71 -3.64 0.98
CA ALA A 66 -2.63 -3.14 -0.04
C ALA A 66 -3.24 -1.81 0.44
N VAL A 67 -2.76 -0.70 -0.12
CA VAL A 67 -3.01 0.64 0.42
C VAL A 67 -3.72 1.56 -0.56
N GLN A 68 -4.32 2.63 -0.04
CA GLN A 68 -5.10 3.60 -0.81
C GLN A 68 -4.45 4.99 -0.69
N PRO A 69 -3.63 5.40 -1.66
CA PRO A 69 -2.88 6.65 -1.57
C PRO A 69 -3.72 7.92 -1.34
N PRO A 70 -4.93 8.08 -1.89
CA PRO A 70 -5.75 9.26 -1.62
C PRO A 70 -6.08 9.47 -0.14
N PHE A 71 -6.14 8.40 0.66
CA PHE A 71 -6.53 8.46 2.08
C PHE A 71 -5.60 9.35 2.91
N VAL A 72 -4.29 9.35 2.66
CA VAL A 72 -3.37 10.21 3.40
C VAL A 72 -3.69 11.69 3.24
N ALA A 73 -4.11 12.09 2.05
CA ALA A 73 -4.43 13.48 1.76
C ALA A 73 -5.71 13.95 2.46
N GLU A 74 -6.66 13.05 2.66
CA GLU A 74 -7.94 13.34 3.30
C GLU A 74 -7.87 13.18 4.83
N ASP A 75 -7.17 12.15 5.32
CA ASP A 75 -7.16 11.78 6.74
C ASP A 75 -6.13 12.52 7.59
N LYS A 76 -5.09 13.08 6.99
CA LYS A 76 -4.01 13.78 7.71
C LYS A 76 -4.51 14.91 8.62
N ILE A 77 -5.65 15.52 8.27
CA ILE A 77 -6.21 16.65 9.02
C ILE A 77 -6.67 16.28 10.42
N TRP A 78 -7.00 15.01 10.66
CA TRP A 78 -7.50 14.54 11.95
C TRP A 78 -6.67 13.39 12.56
N THR A 79 -5.75 12.78 11.80
CA THR A 79 -5.01 11.59 12.24
C THR A 79 -4.25 11.85 13.55
N VAL A 80 -3.47 12.93 13.62
CA VAL A 80 -2.69 13.27 14.83
C VAL A 80 -3.60 13.50 16.04
N ASP A 81 -4.72 14.18 15.84
CA ASP A 81 -5.68 14.46 16.92
C ASP A 81 -6.33 13.18 17.48
N ARG A 82 -6.49 12.16 16.62
CA ARG A 82 -7.12 10.90 17.00
C ARG A 82 -6.17 9.90 17.67
N ILE A 83 -4.94 9.79 17.17
CA ILE A 83 -4.02 8.75 17.63
C ILE A 83 -2.74 9.28 18.28
N GLY A 84 -2.55 10.58 18.31
CA GLY A 84 -1.35 11.24 18.85
C GLY A 84 -0.16 11.20 17.91
N GLN A 85 0.80 12.10 18.15
CA GLN A 85 1.95 12.34 17.27
C GLN A 85 2.82 11.09 17.08
N GLU A 86 3.07 10.33 18.14
CA GLU A 86 3.96 9.16 18.07
C GLU A 86 3.37 8.03 17.22
N ARG A 87 2.10 7.70 17.41
CA ARG A 87 1.44 6.66 16.61
C ARG A 87 1.22 7.11 15.17
N ALA A 88 1.01 8.41 14.94
CA ALA A 88 0.86 8.96 13.60
C ALA A 88 2.11 8.79 12.71
N LYS A 89 3.30 8.60 13.29
CA LYS A 89 4.52 8.26 12.53
C LYS A 89 4.42 6.92 11.79
N GLY A 90 3.62 6.00 12.29
CA GLY A 90 3.33 4.72 11.61
C GLY A 90 2.14 4.78 10.67
N ALA A 91 1.50 5.96 10.50
CA ALA A 91 0.35 6.11 9.64
C ALA A 91 0.77 6.41 8.19
N TYR A 92 0.24 5.63 7.24
CA TYR A 92 0.57 5.79 5.82
C TYR A 92 2.09 5.75 5.56
N ALA A 93 2.81 4.91 6.29
CA ALA A 93 4.28 4.88 6.29
C ALA A 93 4.83 4.04 5.13
N TRP A 94 4.53 4.45 3.90
CA TRP A 94 4.83 3.66 2.70
C TRP A 94 6.31 3.58 2.37
N ARG A 95 7.09 4.62 2.65
CA ARG A 95 8.55 4.58 2.54
C ARG A 95 9.14 3.59 3.54
N THR A 96 8.58 3.54 4.75
CA THR A 96 8.99 2.58 5.77
C THR A 96 8.67 1.14 5.34
N PHE A 97 7.51 0.86 4.74
CA PHE A 97 7.22 -0.43 4.11
C PHE A 97 8.27 -0.78 3.05
N ARG A 98 8.60 0.15 2.13
CA ARG A 98 9.60 -0.08 1.08
C ARG A 98 10.99 -0.35 1.65
N ARG A 99 11.40 0.37 2.71
CA ARG A 99 12.70 0.13 3.40
C ARG A 99 12.78 -1.24 4.07
N ASN A 100 11.64 -1.82 4.41
CA ASN A 100 11.52 -3.17 4.96
C ASN A 100 11.17 -4.23 3.89
N ASN A 101 11.37 -3.95 2.60
CA ASN A 101 11.12 -4.83 1.45
C ASN A 101 9.66 -5.28 1.28
N VAL A 102 8.71 -4.67 1.97
CA VAL A 102 7.30 -5.03 1.89
C VAL A 102 6.72 -4.64 0.54
N PRO A 103 6.11 -5.56 -0.19
CA PRO A 103 5.42 -5.23 -1.44
C PRO A 103 4.23 -4.31 -1.20
N LEU A 104 4.09 -3.28 -2.03
CA LEU A 104 2.96 -2.37 -2.03
C LEU A 104 2.06 -2.63 -3.22
N ALA A 105 0.77 -2.77 -2.99
CA ALA A 105 -0.27 -2.79 -4.02
C ALA A 105 -1.23 -1.63 -3.76
N PHE A 106 -1.53 -0.84 -4.79
CA PHE A 106 -2.37 0.34 -4.67
C PHE A 106 -3.75 0.11 -5.24
N GLY A 107 -4.75 0.66 -4.57
CA GLY A 107 -6.13 0.71 -5.00
C GLY A 107 -6.78 2.03 -4.59
N SER A 108 -8.06 2.21 -4.92
CA SER A 108 -8.82 3.41 -4.56
C SER A 108 -9.78 3.18 -3.40
N ASP A 109 -10.18 1.94 -3.14
CA ASP A 109 -11.29 1.61 -2.25
C ASP A 109 -12.53 2.42 -2.62
N LEU A 110 -12.92 2.29 -3.89
CA LEU A 110 -14.02 3.05 -4.51
C LEU A 110 -15.26 3.05 -3.62
N MET A 111 -15.84 4.24 -3.46
CA MET A 111 -16.93 4.67 -2.59
C MET A 111 -16.50 5.23 -1.21
N GLY A 112 -15.27 4.99 -0.75
CA GLY A 112 -14.74 5.65 0.45
C GLY A 112 -14.20 7.05 0.14
N TYR A 113 -13.30 7.13 -0.85
CA TYR A 113 -12.59 8.35 -1.24
C TYR A 113 -12.48 8.47 -2.77
N SER A 114 -11.58 9.34 -3.24
CA SER A 114 -11.39 9.58 -4.68
C SER A 114 -10.89 8.33 -5.40
N TRP A 115 -11.56 7.97 -6.49
CA TRP A 115 -11.13 6.92 -7.42
C TRP A 115 -10.09 7.40 -8.44
N ASP A 116 -9.77 8.69 -8.44
CA ASP A 116 -8.82 9.32 -9.35
C ASP A 116 -7.39 8.83 -9.07
N ILE A 117 -6.86 8.00 -9.97
CA ILE A 117 -5.51 7.43 -9.88
C ILE A 117 -4.45 8.53 -9.89
N PHE A 118 -4.65 9.62 -10.63
CA PHE A 118 -3.68 10.73 -10.66
C PHE A 118 -3.63 11.48 -9.34
N TYR A 119 -4.77 11.61 -8.67
CA TYR A 119 -4.80 12.12 -7.30
C TYR A 119 -4.10 11.15 -6.33
N GLY A 120 -4.25 9.85 -6.53
CA GLY A 120 -3.51 8.84 -5.77
C GLY A 120 -1.99 8.94 -5.98
N LEU A 121 -1.52 9.09 -7.22
CA LEU A 121 -0.11 9.33 -7.52
C LEU A 121 0.38 10.62 -6.86
N HIS A 122 -0.36 11.74 -7.02
CA HIS A 122 -0.05 12.99 -6.34
C HIS A 122 0.09 12.82 -4.83
N SER A 123 -0.88 12.16 -4.19
CA SER A 123 -0.88 11.94 -2.74
C SER A 123 0.31 11.08 -2.27
N ALA A 124 0.67 10.04 -3.02
CA ALA A 124 1.79 9.17 -2.69
C ALA A 124 3.15 9.89 -2.80
N ILE A 125 3.31 10.77 -3.81
CA ILE A 125 4.55 11.47 -4.13
C ILE A 125 4.72 12.73 -3.28
N THR A 126 3.63 13.47 -3.04
CA THR A 126 3.70 14.79 -2.39
C THR A 126 3.26 14.79 -0.93
N ARG A 127 2.39 13.85 -0.53
CA ARG A 127 1.73 13.80 0.78
C ARG A 127 0.84 15.04 1.04
N LYS A 128 0.26 15.58 -0.04
CA LYS A 128 -0.58 16.79 -0.03
C LYS A 128 -1.97 16.48 -0.54
N SER A 129 -2.95 17.30 -0.15
CA SER A 129 -4.28 17.32 -0.75
C SER A 129 -4.30 18.07 -2.08
N LYS A 130 -5.48 18.14 -2.73
CA LYS A 130 -5.67 18.84 -4.01
C LYS A 130 -5.42 20.35 -3.93
N ASP A 131 -5.48 20.94 -2.73
CA ASP A 131 -5.47 22.39 -2.52
C ASP A 131 -4.07 23.03 -2.56
N LEU A 132 -3.09 22.37 -3.17
CA LEU A 132 -1.71 22.89 -3.35
C LEU A 132 -1.10 23.42 -2.05
N GLU A 133 -1.23 22.69 -0.98
CA GLU A 133 -0.70 23.04 0.33
C GLU A 133 0.77 23.43 0.28
N ALA A 134 1.13 24.50 0.99
CA ALA A 134 2.51 24.91 1.15
C ALA A 134 3.35 23.88 1.92
N GLY A 135 4.67 23.96 1.80
CA GLY A 135 5.61 23.07 2.50
C GLY A 135 5.80 21.71 1.86
N ASP A 136 6.39 20.78 2.61
CA ASP A 136 6.86 19.49 2.08
C ASP A 136 5.85 18.34 2.17
N GLY A 137 4.61 18.62 2.59
CA GLY A 137 3.59 17.60 2.79
C GLY A 137 3.64 16.94 4.17
N TRP A 138 2.63 16.13 4.48
CA TRP A 138 2.48 15.48 5.79
C TRP A 138 3.44 14.28 5.95
N PHE A 139 4.28 14.27 6.98
CA PHE A 139 5.38 13.31 7.16
C PHE A 139 6.17 13.09 5.86
N PRO A 140 6.93 14.10 5.39
CA PRO A 140 7.56 14.08 4.05
C PRO A 140 8.58 12.96 3.85
N ASP A 141 9.14 12.40 4.92
CA ASP A 141 10.06 11.26 4.88
C ASP A 141 9.39 9.96 4.41
N GLU A 142 8.06 9.93 4.39
CA GLU A 142 7.24 8.80 3.92
C GLU A 142 6.77 8.95 2.45
N LYS A 143 7.25 9.97 1.73
CA LYS A 143 7.02 10.11 0.29
C LYS A 143 7.59 8.93 -0.49
N LEU A 144 6.88 8.53 -1.52
CA LEU A 144 7.39 7.65 -2.55
C LEU A 144 7.96 8.43 -3.73
N THR A 145 8.85 7.83 -4.50
CA THR A 145 9.20 8.35 -5.82
C THR A 145 8.05 8.16 -6.80
N SER A 146 8.05 8.91 -7.90
CA SER A 146 7.05 8.75 -8.96
C SER A 146 7.02 7.33 -9.51
N GLU A 147 8.20 6.72 -9.69
CA GLU A 147 8.32 5.33 -10.14
C GLU A 147 7.72 4.34 -9.14
N GLU A 148 8.02 4.48 -7.85
CA GLU A 148 7.47 3.59 -6.83
C GLU A 148 5.95 3.71 -6.72
N ALA A 149 5.41 4.91 -6.80
CA ALA A 149 3.98 5.16 -6.80
C ALA A 149 3.30 4.55 -8.04
N LEU A 150 3.89 4.73 -9.23
CA LEU A 150 3.40 4.12 -10.47
C LEU A 150 3.43 2.59 -10.38
N ARG A 151 4.52 2.00 -9.87
CA ARG A 151 4.63 0.56 -9.66
C ARG A 151 3.56 0.03 -8.71
N GLY A 152 3.20 0.77 -7.66
CA GLY A 152 2.10 0.40 -6.76
C GLY A 152 0.78 0.19 -7.49
N TYR A 153 0.43 1.09 -8.42
CA TYR A 153 -0.79 1.00 -9.23
C TYR A 153 -0.71 0.02 -10.41
N THR A 154 0.46 -0.42 -10.80
CA THR A 154 0.67 -1.29 -11.98
C THR A 154 1.21 -2.66 -11.58
N THR A 155 2.53 -2.81 -11.51
CA THR A 155 3.19 -4.10 -11.23
C THR A 155 2.86 -4.64 -9.84
N GLY A 156 2.74 -3.77 -8.82
CA GLY A 156 2.38 -4.17 -7.46
C GLY A 156 0.95 -4.70 -7.38
N ALA A 157 0.01 -3.98 -7.99
CA ALA A 157 -1.39 -4.42 -8.06
C ALA A 157 -1.54 -5.73 -8.86
N ALA A 158 -0.85 -5.85 -10.00
CA ALA A 158 -0.84 -7.07 -10.81
C ALA A 158 -0.27 -8.25 -10.01
N TYR A 159 0.86 -8.07 -9.32
CA TYR A 159 1.48 -9.09 -8.48
C TYR A 159 0.54 -9.56 -7.36
N ALA A 160 -0.12 -8.63 -6.68
CA ALA A 160 -1.06 -8.94 -5.60
C ALA A 160 -2.28 -9.75 -6.09
N ALA A 161 -2.62 -9.63 -7.38
CA ALA A 161 -3.74 -10.32 -8.03
C ALA A 161 -3.33 -11.58 -8.82
N PHE A 162 -2.06 -11.99 -8.81
CA PHE A 162 -1.52 -13.07 -9.66
C PHE A 162 -1.71 -12.81 -11.17
N LEU A 163 -1.65 -11.57 -11.58
CA LEU A 163 -1.85 -11.14 -12.96
C LEU A 163 -0.58 -10.57 -13.62
N GLU A 164 0.56 -10.63 -12.97
CA GLU A 164 1.83 -10.05 -13.44
C GLU A 164 2.31 -10.60 -14.79
N GLU A 165 1.91 -11.84 -15.13
CA GLU A 165 2.17 -12.43 -16.45
C GLU A 165 1.22 -11.92 -17.55
N LYS A 166 0.14 -11.21 -17.15
CA LYS A 166 -0.91 -10.73 -18.07
C LYS A 166 -0.98 -9.23 -18.21
N THR A 167 -0.64 -8.48 -17.14
CA THR A 167 -0.74 -7.03 -17.09
C THR A 167 0.29 -6.42 -16.13
N GLY A 168 0.25 -5.10 -15.91
CA GLY A 168 1.15 -4.37 -15.02
C GLY A 168 2.42 -3.85 -15.69
N THR A 169 2.80 -4.35 -16.88
CA THR A 169 3.90 -3.84 -17.70
C THR A 169 3.51 -3.83 -19.18
N LEU A 170 4.20 -2.97 -19.96
CA LEU A 170 4.04 -2.89 -21.42
C LEU A 170 5.03 -3.83 -22.12
N GLU A 171 4.79 -5.13 -21.99
CA GLU A 171 5.64 -6.18 -22.57
C GLU A 171 4.87 -6.99 -23.63
N LYS A 172 5.62 -7.51 -24.61
CA LYS A 172 5.05 -8.37 -25.65
C LYS A 172 4.44 -9.63 -25.03
N GLY A 173 3.18 -9.91 -25.38
CA GLY A 173 2.44 -11.06 -24.87
C GLY A 173 1.49 -10.76 -23.72
N LYS A 174 1.59 -9.58 -23.11
CA LYS A 174 0.64 -9.12 -22.12
C LYS A 174 -0.55 -8.40 -22.74
N TRP A 175 -1.58 -8.19 -21.95
CA TRP A 175 -2.77 -7.44 -22.37
C TRP A 175 -2.40 -5.99 -22.72
N ALA A 176 -3.09 -5.43 -23.70
CA ALA A 176 -2.90 -4.05 -24.13
C ALA A 176 -3.70 -3.07 -23.25
N ASP A 177 -3.56 -3.20 -21.93
CA ASP A 177 -4.13 -2.27 -20.94
C ASP A 177 -3.23 -1.02 -20.89
N ILE A 178 -3.50 -0.07 -21.79
CA ILE A 178 -2.64 1.09 -22.03
C ILE A 178 -3.40 2.37 -21.72
N THR A 179 -2.82 3.19 -20.82
CA THR A 179 -3.28 4.56 -20.57
C THR A 179 -2.31 5.54 -21.22
N VAL A 180 -2.83 6.43 -22.07
CA VAL A 180 -2.07 7.52 -22.66
C VAL A 180 -2.31 8.78 -21.84
N VAL A 181 -1.23 9.44 -21.43
CA VAL A 181 -1.27 10.67 -20.63
C VAL A 181 -0.57 11.81 -21.36
N ASP A 182 -0.96 13.04 -21.06
CA ASP A 182 -0.42 14.27 -21.67
C ASP A 182 0.73 14.90 -20.87
N MET A 183 1.17 14.22 -19.80
CA MET A 183 2.26 14.67 -18.94
C MET A 183 3.21 13.53 -18.60
N ASP A 184 4.45 13.86 -18.28
CA ASP A 184 5.45 12.90 -17.79
C ASP A 184 5.19 12.58 -16.31
N VAL A 185 4.48 11.47 -16.06
CA VAL A 185 4.12 11.02 -14.71
C VAL A 185 5.32 10.59 -13.86
N LEU A 186 6.49 10.34 -14.47
CA LEU A 186 7.71 9.98 -13.73
C LEU A 186 8.43 11.22 -13.17
N ASN A 187 8.15 12.40 -13.69
CA ASN A 187 8.74 13.66 -13.25
C ASN A 187 7.77 14.55 -12.46
N ILE A 188 6.69 13.99 -11.94
CA ILE A 188 5.79 14.69 -11.02
C ILE A 188 6.57 15.07 -9.76
N GLY A 189 6.56 16.35 -9.41
CA GLY A 189 7.24 16.86 -8.20
C GLY A 189 8.68 17.33 -8.41
N ALA A 190 9.19 17.30 -9.64
CA ALA A 190 10.50 17.87 -10.00
C ALA A 190 10.46 19.42 -10.22
N LYS A 191 9.30 20.07 -9.98
CA LYS A 191 9.12 21.53 -10.13
C LYS A 191 8.64 22.14 -8.82
#